data_5aac7d4e102878158090fb51f8f5c2ca
#
_entry.id   5aac7d4e102878158090fb51f8f5c2ca
#
_cell.length_a   1.000
_cell.length_b   1.000
_cell.length_c   1.000
_cell.angle_alpha   90.00
_cell.angle_beta   90.00
_cell.angle_gamma   90.00
#
_symmetry.space_group_name_H-M   'P 1'
#
loop_
_entity.id
_entity.type
_entity.pdbx_description
1 polymer ?
#
loop_
_entity_poly.entity_id
_entity_poly.type
_entity_poly.pdbx_seq_one_letter_code
_entity_poly.pdbx_strand_id
1 'polypeptide(L)' 'MFYKVALQHTEDGFSVSCPALPGCWSQGDTEEEALDNIRDAIREYLDVIDMNLLDAEVREVEVAA' A
#
# COMPACT_ATOMS: atom_id res chain seq x y z
N MET A 1 7.92 10.73 -1.07
CA MET A 1 7.99 9.68 -0.04
C MET A 1 8.11 8.32 -0.70
N PHE A 2 8.97 7.46 -0.16
CA PHE A 2 9.24 6.14 -0.75
C PHE A 2 8.71 5.04 0.14
N TYR A 3 8.09 4.04 -0.47
CA TYR A 3 7.66 2.83 0.21
C TYR A 3 8.41 1.63 -0.35
N LYS A 4 8.86 0.75 0.53
CA LYS A 4 9.45 -0.51 0.11
C LYS A 4 8.32 -1.49 -0.20
N VAL A 5 8.43 -2.17 -1.34
CA VAL A 5 7.44 -3.17 -1.76
C VAL A 5 8.13 -4.50 -1.97
N ALA A 6 7.39 -5.57 -1.73
CA ALA A 6 7.87 -6.93 -1.94
C ALA A 6 7.31 -7.46 -3.25
N LEU A 7 8.18 -7.79 -4.18
CA LEU A 7 7.81 -8.28 -5.50
C LEU A 7 8.06 -9.78 -5.58
N GLN A 8 7.05 -10.51 -6.08
CA GLN A 8 7.19 -11.95 -6.32
C GLN A 8 6.78 -12.28 -7.74
N HIS A 9 7.58 -13.15 -8.38
CA HIS A 9 7.23 -13.68 -9.69
C HIS A 9 6.35 -14.90 -9.50
N THR A 10 5.16 -14.90 -10.10
CA THR A 10 4.20 -16.00 -10.04
C THR A 10 4.02 -16.62 -11.42
N GLU A 11 3.28 -17.73 -11.48
CA GLU A 11 2.99 -18.37 -12.75
C GLU A 11 2.20 -17.48 -13.70
N ASP A 12 1.39 -16.59 -13.16
CA ASP A 12 0.53 -15.70 -13.93
C ASP A 12 1.11 -14.31 -14.15
N GLY A 13 2.32 -14.05 -13.65
CA GLY A 13 2.96 -12.74 -13.76
C GLY A 13 3.67 -12.36 -12.50
N PHE A 14 3.36 -11.17 -11.97
CA PHE A 14 4.00 -10.63 -10.77
C PHE A 14 2.96 -10.24 -9.74
N SER A 15 3.26 -10.50 -8.48
CA SER A 15 2.50 -9.96 -7.37
C SER A 15 3.39 -9.04 -6.55
N VAL A 16 2.80 -8.03 -5.93
CA VAL A 16 3.54 -7.05 -5.17
C VAL A 16 2.73 -6.61 -3.96
N SER A 17 3.40 -6.40 -2.85
CA SER A 17 2.76 -5.93 -1.62
C SER A 17 3.58 -4.82 -0.99
N CYS A 18 2.92 -4.03 -0.15
CA CYS A 18 3.58 -2.99 0.64
C CYS A 18 3.51 -3.38 2.12
N PRO A 19 4.60 -3.91 2.69
CA PRO A 19 4.57 -4.37 4.08
C PRO A 19 4.23 -3.29 5.10
N ALA A 20 4.53 -2.01 4.79
CA ALA A 20 4.22 -0.91 5.69
C ALA A 20 2.72 -0.61 5.77
N LEU A 21 1.94 -1.08 4.79
CA LEU A 21 0.50 -0.83 4.70
C LEU A 21 -0.23 -2.17 4.64
N PRO A 22 -0.68 -2.69 5.79
CA PRO A 22 -1.34 -4.00 5.84
C PRO A 22 -2.52 -4.11 4.89
N GLY A 23 -2.55 -5.19 4.11
CA GLY A 23 -3.60 -5.42 3.12
C GLY A 23 -3.41 -4.68 1.79
N CYS A 24 -2.35 -3.88 1.66
CA CYS A 24 -2.06 -3.19 0.40
C CYS A 24 -1.21 -4.09 -0.50
N TRP A 25 -1.81 -4.57 -1.58
CA TRP A 25 -1.12 -5.41 -2.55
C TRP A 25 -1.69 -5.21 -3.94
N SER A 26 -0.95 -5.62 -4.95
CA SER A 26 -1.41 -5.56 -6.33
C SER A 26 -0.71 -6.63 -7.17
N GLN A 27 -0.99 -6.64 -8.45
CA GLN A 27 -0.41 -7.61 -9.38
C GLN A 27 -0.33 -7.01 -10.78
N GLY A 28 0.43 -7.66 -11.65
CA GLY A 28 0.55 -7.27 -13.04
C GLY A 28 1.19 -8.37 -13.86
N ASP A 29 1.07 -8.30 -15.18
CA ASP A 29 1.67 -9.27 -16.08
C ASP A 29 3.20 -9.08 -16.20
N THR A 30 3.66 -7.86 -15.95
CA THR A 30 5.07 -7.51 -15.94
C THR A 30 5.45 -6.84 -14.63
N GLU A 31 6.74 -6.77 -14.33
CA GLU A 31 7.22 -6.06 -13.15
C GLU A 31 6.80 -4.60 -13.18
N GLU A 32 6.96 -3.94 -14.34
CA GLU A 32 6.58 -2.54 -14.49
C GLU A 32 5.10 -2.32 -14.22
N GLU A 33 4.25 -3.18 -14.75
CA GLU A 33 2.81 -3.11 -14.54
C GLU A 33 2.45 -3.31 -13.06
N ALA A 34 3.07 -4.32 -12.42
CA ALA A 34 2.83 -4.58 -11.00
C ALA A 34 3.25 -3.39 -10.14
N LEU A 35 4.38 -2.78 -10.45
CA LEU A 35 4.88 -1.62 -9.70
C LEU A 35 3.99 -0.39 -9.91
N ASP A 36 3.49 -0.16 -11.12
CA ASP A 36 2.55 0.92 -11.37
C ASP A 36 1.24 0.70 -10.62
N ASN A 37 0.76 -0.54 -10.61
CA ASN A 37 -0.49 -0.89 -9.92
C ASN A 37 -0.37 -0.74 -8.41
N ILE A 38 0.77 -1.15 -7.81
CA ILE A 38 0.94 -0.98 -6.35
C ILE A 38 1.05 0.49 -5.98
N ARG A 39 1.64 1.31 -6.85
CA ARG A 39 1.71 2.76 -6.62
C ARG A 39 0.31 3.35 -6.50
N ASP A 40 -0.59 2.98 -7.41
CA ASP A 40 -1.98 3.42 -7.36
C ASP A 40 -2.70 2.88 -6.12
N ALA A 41 -2.45 1.62 -5.76
CA ALA A 41 -3.04 1.02 -4.58
C ALA A 41 -2.60 1.73 -3.29
N ILE A 42 -1.33 2.11 -3.21
CA ILE A 42 -0.82 2.87 -2.06
C ILE A 42 -1.51 4.23 -1.98
N ARG A 43 -1.65 4.90 -3.11
CA ARG A 43 -2.32 6.21 -3.15
C ARG A 43 -3.76 6.10 -2.66
N GLU A 44 -4.51 5.12 -3.14
CA GLU A 44 -5.89 4.89 -2.71
C GLU A 44 -5.97 4.54 -1.23
N TYR A 45 -5.04 3.74 -0.74
CA TYR A 45 -4.97 3.36 0.67
C TYR A 45 -4.82 4.60 1.57
N LEU A 46 -3.92 5.50 1.19
CA LEU A 46 -3.67 6.71 1.95
C LEU A 46 -4.85 7.69 1.87
N ASP A 47 -5.51 7.77 0.71
CA ASP A 47 -6.70 8.61 0.54
C ASP A 47 -7.84 8.13 1.44
N VAL A 48 -8.05 6.83 1.55
CA VAL A 48 -9.08 6.27 2.43
C VAL A 48 -8.79 6.59 3.89
N ILE A 49 -7.53 6.51 4.31
CA ILE A 49 -7.12 6.86 5.67
C ILE A 49 -7.44 8.34 5.94
N ASP A 50 -7.10 9.23 5.00
CA ASP A 50 -7.38 10.66 5.14
C ASP A 50 -8.90 10.93 5.23
N MET A 51 -9.70 10.25 4.43
CA MET A 51 -11.15 10.39 4.47
C MET A 51 -11.71 9.96 5.81
N ASN A 52 -11.20 8.88 6.38
CA ASN A 52 -11.63 8.42 7.70
C ASN A 52 -11.29 9.42 8.80
N LEU A 53 -10.18 10.13 8.66
CA LEU A 53 -9.76 11.15 9.62
C LEU A 53 -10.64 12.40 9.57
N LEU A 54 -11.26 12.70 8.42
CA LEU A 54 -12.15 13.87 8.29
C LEU A 54 -13.39 13.79 9.18
N ASP A 55 -13.89 12.59 9.41
CA ASP A 55 -15.11 12.36 10.20
C ASP A 55 -14.84 11.96 11.65
N ALA A 56 -13.59 11.87 12.04
CA ALA A 56 -13.19 11.40 13.36
C ALA A 56 -12.41 12.46 14.12
N GLU A 57 -12.53 12.44 15.45
CA GLU A 57 -11.66 13.23 16.29
C GLU A 57 -10.28 12.59 16.30
N VAL A 58 -9.28 13.39 15.96
CA VAL A 58 -7.90 12.90 15.89
C VAL A 58 -7.21 13.14 17.24
N ARG A 59 -6.61 12.10 17.77
CA ARG A 59 -5.80 12.16 18.99
C ARG A 59 -4.49 11.47 18.77
N GLU A 60 -3.46 12.01 19.37
CA GLU A 60 -2.15 11.35 19.37
C GLU A 60 -1.99 10.62 20.69
N VAL A 61 -1.51 9.38 20.61
CA VAL A 61 -1.17 8.63 21.81
C VAL A 61 0.29 8.24 21.75
N GLU A 62 0.95 8.32 22.88
CA GLU A 62 2.34 7.89 22.98
C GLU A 62 2.36 6.42 23.39
N VAL A 63 3.11 5.62 22.64
CA VAL A 63 3.24 4.20 22.92
C VAL A 63 4.67 3.94 23.42
N ALA A 64 4.77 3.48 24.65
CA ALA A 64 6.06 3.11 25.22
C ALA A 64 6.56 1.83 24.57
N ALA A 65 7.79 1.87 24.06
CA ALA A 65 8.41 0.71 23.43
C ALA A 65 9.03 -0.21 24.46
#